data_0171120b95fb129c9c590de41e3c9e3c
#
_entry.id   0171120b95fb129c9c590de41e3c9e3c
#
_cell.length_a   1.000
_cell.length_b   1.000
_cell.length_c   1.000
_cell.angle_alpha   90.00
_cell.angle_beta   90.00
_cell.angle_gamma   90.00
#
_symmetry.space_group_name_H-M   'P 1'
#
loop_
_entity.id
_entity.type
_entity.pdbx_description
1 polymer ?
#
loop_
_entity_poly.entity_id
_entity_poly.type
_entity_poly.pdbx_seq_one_letter_code
_entity_poly.pdbx_strand_id
1 'polypeptide(L)'
;SLTFGEMTRTQFAFMVVNRILDAFFSVDFLLQFVLGYVDSEGKVVTKLSKIRNKYLKSYFTIDFMSLFPFDQVIQSESTPLLRAIKFLRLLKLLRALRANRIISRLMSHIDISAATKKISKDFLILAVIMHFVVCSWAYFANNGGSDDPDRWIYLNEIDMSSTTAMYITIVQLTFTSLGDIQVILIPDQMLKIVTATVLSLISAFIIAELTDLIQTASAGDAAYQRSLEQMNALMREKKFPSDLRFRLRDFLRFKHEKEGDMASSPERLEMMKSLSPQLQVQVTDQLQTVGLKTNPLFVNAKEDVMIKINLALNSQLVGATEVIFKEGDPAEYLCILEKGFVISAGRVIQGGSIFGHECLLAGSFDEILHGHSTHSLTFCSMTRIHVHQLEQIVNKSAPLFWRTLRKRAMKALIARGLTRYCQLALRRQEKGDRGARRL
;
A
#
# COMPACT_ATOMS: atom_id res chain seq x y z
N SER A 1 5.02 49.57 -14.48
CA SER A 1 5.00 48.90 -15.79
C SER A 1 6.41 48.77 -16.30
N LEU A 2 7.02 47.62 -15.99
CA LEU A 2 8.29 47.22 -16.61
C LEU A 2 8.01 46.90 -18.07
N THR A 3 8.70 47.53 -18.97
CA THR A 3 8.66 47.27 -20.40
C THR A 3 9.27 45.87 -20.67
N PHE A 4 8.72 45.17 -21.64
CA PHE A 4 9.08 43.77 -21.99
C PHE A 4 10.58 43.52 -22.30
N GLY A 5 11.40 44.58 -22.38
CA GLY A 5 12.81 44.51 -22.72
C GLY A 5 13.79 44.36 -21.55
N GLU A 6 13.34 44.52 -20.29
CA GLU A 6 14.22 44.50 -19.10
C GLU A 6 14.06 43.32 -18.18
N MET A 7 13.15 42.34 -18.53
CA MET A 7 12.91 41.18 -17.70
C MET A 7 13.99 40.12 -17.95
N THR A 8 14.61 39.64 -16.87
CA THR A 8 15.49 38.46 -16.95
C THR A 8 14.68 37.22 -17.38
N ARG A 9 15.34 36.26 -18.08
CA ARG A 9 14.71 35.01 -18.56
C ARG A 9 13.93 34.28 -17.45
N THR A 10 14.44 34.32 -16.24
CA THR A 10 13.80 33.68 -15.06
C THR A 10 12.52 34.41 -14.65
N GLN A 11 12.51 35.73 -14.64
CA GLN A 11 11.31 36.55 -14.33
C GLN A 11 10.22 36.32 -15.37
N PHE A 12 10.59 36.24 -16.65
CA PHE A 12 9.65 35.93 -17.72
C PHE A 12 9.03 34.52 -17.55
N ALA A 13 9.85 33.53 -17.25
CA ALA A 13 9.36 32.15 -17.00
C ALA A 13 8.38 32.10 -15.81
N PHE A 14 8.68 32.78 -14.70
CA PHE A 14 7.77 32.88 -13.54
C PHE A 14 6.47 33.56 -13.89
N MET A 15 6.51 34.63 -14.68
CA MET A 15 5.31 35.36 -15.12
C MET A 15 4.43 34.42 -15.99
N VAL A 16 5.02 33.68 -16.92
CA VAL A 16 4.28 32.74 -17.77
C VAL A 16 3.64 31.65 -16.96
N VAL A 17 4.39 31.02 -16.04
CA VAL A 17 3.86 29.97 -15.14
C VAL A 17 2.70 30.51 -14.30
N ASN A 18 2.83 31.71 -13.72
CA ASN A 18 1.75 32.30 -12.95
C ASN A 18 0.49 32.55 -13.80
N ARG A 19 0.64 33.02 -15.05
CA ARG A 19 -0.50 33.21 -15.97
C ARG A 19 -1.19 31.89 -16.33
N ILE A 20 -0.41 30.83 -16.55
CA ILE A 20 -0.96 29.48 -16.81
C ILE A 20 -1.74 29.01 -15.58
N LEU A 21 -1.19 29.17 -14.39
CA LEU A 21 -1.87 28.80 -13.14
C LEU A 21 -3.14 29.62 -12.93
N ASP A 22 -3.10 30.95 -13.17
CA ASP A 22 -4.29 31.81 -13.07
C ASP A 22 -5.40 31.40 -14.04
N ALA A 23 -5.03 31.03 -15.28
CA ALA A 23 -5.97 30.53 -16.28
C ALA A 23 -6.58 29.19 -15.83
N PHE A 24 -5.74 28.26 -15.35
CA PHE A 24 -6.19 26.97 -14.85
C PHE A 24 -7.18 27.10 -13.69
N PHE A 25 -6.86 27.94 -12.69
CA PHE A 25 -7.76 28.18 -11.55
C PHE A 25 -9.03 28.95 -11.95
N SER A 26 -8.98 29.77 -12.98
CA SER A 26 -10.16 30.43 -13.51
C SER A 26 -11.12 29.44 -14.18
N VAL A 27 -10.56 28.50 -14.92
CA VAL A 27 -11.36 27.41 -15.53
C VAL A 27 -11.97 26.53 -14.45
N ASP A 28 -11.19 26.12 -13.45
CA ASP A 28 -11.70 25.33 -12.31
C ASP A 28 -12.85 26.05 -11.60
N PHE A 29 -12.70 27.35 -11.34
CA PHE A 29 -13.74 28.19 -10.73
C PHE A 29 -15.05 28.16 -11.54
N LEU A 30 -14.99 28.28 -12.86
CA LEU A 30 -16.17 28.22 -13.73
C LEU A 30 -16.77 26.80 -13.74
N LEU A 31 -15.97 25.77 -13.77
CA LEU A 31 -16.42 24.38 -13.73
C LEU A 31 -17.19 24.03 -12.45
N GLN A 32 -16.85 24.63 -11.30
CA GLN A 32 -17.54 24.37 -10.03
C GLN A 32 -19.04 24.75 -10.08
N PHE A 33 -19.45 25.63 -10.97
CA PHE A 33 -20.88 25.97 -11.16
C PHE A 33 -21.67 24.91 -11.91
N VAL A 34 -20.99 23.96 -12.58
CA VAL A 34 -21.60 22.94 -13.45
C VAL A 34 -21.36 21.54 -12.92
N LEU A 35 -20.26 21.30 -12.20
CA LEU A 35 -19.90 19.99 -11.69
C LEU A 35 -20.89 19.47 -10.65
N GLY A 36 -21.52 18.33 -10.96
CA GLY A 36 -22.39 17.62 -10.03
C GLY A 36 -21.65 17.16 -8.77
N TYR A 37 -22.36 17.00 -7.69
CA TYR A 37 -21.82 16.49 -6.43
C TYR A 37 -22.66 15.34 -5.89
N VAL A 38 -22.05 14.53 -5.03
CA VAL A 38 -22.76 13.48 -4.29
C VAL A 38 -23.28 14.06 -2.99
N ASP A 39 -24.57 13.89 -2.72
CA ASP A 39 -25.19 14.31 -1.47
C ASP A 39 -24.91 13.32 -0.33
N SER A 40 -25.23 13.69 0.92
CA SER A 40 -25.05 12.83 2.11
C SER A 40 -25.77 11.48 2.00
N GLU A 41 -26.82 11.39 1.17
CA GLU A 41 -27.54 10.16 0.87
C GLU A 41 -26.90 9.31 -0.26
N GLY A 42 -25.76 9.68 -0.78
CA GLY A 42 -25.09 8.98 -1.88
C GLY A 42 -25.70 9.24 -3.28
N LYS A 43 -26.67 10.17 -3.39
CA LYS A 43 -27.29 10.53 -4.67
C LYS A 43 -26.48 11.57 -5.42
N VAL A 44 -26.25 11.35 -6.71
CA VAL A 44 -25.60 12.33 -7.58
C VAL A 44 -26.61 13.43 -7.91
N VAL A 45 -26.29 14.67 -7.49
CA VAL A 45 -27.10 15.86 -7.79
C VAL A 45 -26.58 16.51 -9.06
N THR A 46 -27.39 16.50 -10.11
CA THR A 46 -27.07 17.12 -11.42
C THR A 46 -27.86 18.39 -11.72
N LYS A 47 -28.83 18.75 -10.87
CA LYS A 47 -29.62 19.98 -11.05
C LYS A 47 -28.76 21.22 -10.81
N LEU A 48 -28.53 22.03 -11.84
CA LEU A 48 -27.68 23.23 -11.83
C LEU A 48 -28.04 24.23 -10.72
N SER A 49 -29.34 24.44 -10.44
CA SER A 49 -29.78 25.34 -9.38
C SER A 49 -29.31 24.90 -7.99
N LYS A 50 -29.35 23.58 -7.71
CA LYS A 50 -28.85 23.04 -6.44
C LYS A 50 -27.32 23.11 -6.34
N ILE A 51 -26.63 22.84 -7.44
CA ILE A 51 -25.18 22.91 -7.53
C ILE A 51 -24.69 24.33 -7.23
N ARG A 52 -25.25 25.32 -7.94
CA ARG A 52 -24.91 26.75 -7.77
C ARG A 52 -25.18 27.22 -6.34
N ASN A 53 -26.33 26.91 -5.77
CA ASN A 53 -26.68 27.34 -4.41
C ASN A 53 -25.76 26.71 -3.35
N LYS A 54 -25.39 25.46 -3.50
CA LYS A 54 -24.44 24.80 -2.62
C LYS A 54 -23.05 25.41 -2.73
N TYR A 55 -22.58 25.67 -3.96
CA TYR A 55 -21.27 26.26 -4.20
C TYR A 55 -21.18 27.69 -3.65
N LEU A 56 -22.18 28.54 -3.91
CA LEU A 56 -22.26 29.91 -3.40
C LEU A 56 -22.22 29.99 -1.87
N LYS A 57 -22.85 29.05 -1.18
CA LYS A 57 -22.88 28.98 0.29
C LYS A 57 -21.62 28.36 0.91
N SER A 58 -20.80 27.65 0.13
CA SER A 58 -19.65 26.88 0.67
C SER A 58 -18.33 27.54 0.31
N TYR A 59 -17.83 27.32 -0.90
CA TYR A 59 -16.46 27.64 -1.28
C TYR A 59 -16.32 28.89 -2.16
N PHE A 60 -17.42 29.43 -2.67
CA PHE A 60 -17.41 30.55 -3.63
C PHE A 60 -16.63 31.76 -3.13
N THR A 61 -16.83 32.17 -1.86
CA THR A 61 -16.16 33.36 -1.31
C THR A 61 -14.64 33.21 -1.30
N ILE A 62 -14.17 32.02 -0.89
CA ILE A 62 -12.74 31.70 -0.86
C ILE A 62 -12.17 31.68 -2.28
N ASP A 63 -12.89 31.05 -3.19
CA ASP A 63 -12.48 30.88 -4.57
C ASP A 63 -12.48 32.24 -5.32
N PHE A 64 -13.47 33.05 -5.11
CA PHE A 64 -13.55 34.40 -5.69
C PHE A 64 -12.43 35.30 -5.18
N MET A 65 -12.25 35.39 -3.85
CA MET A 65 -11.18 36.18 -3.24
C MET A 65 -9.79 35.80 -3.72
N SER A 66 -9.56 34.51 -3.95
CA SER A 66 -8.26 34.01 -4.42
C SER A 66 -7.97 34.35 -5.88
N LEU A 67 -9.01 34.55 -6.72
CA LEU A 67 -8.87 34.89 -8.13
C LEU A 67 -8.80 36.38 -8.37
N PHE A 68 -9.31 37.20 -7.42
CA PHE A 68 -9.41 38.66 -7.60
C PHE A 68 -8.01 39.28 -7.75
N PRO A 69 -7.80 40.10 -8.80
CA PRO A 69 -6.50 40.71 -9.11
C PRO A 69 -6.23 41.95 -8.26
N PHE A 70 -6.09 41.77 -6.93
CA PHE A 70 -5.84 42.90 -6.00
C PHE A 70 -4.64 43.79 -6.41
N ASP A 71 -3.63 43.19 -7.09
CA ASP A 71 -2.44 43.93 -7.51
C ASP A 71 -2.70 44.93 -8.59
N GLN A 72 -3.72 44.73 -9.43
CA GLN A 72 -4.06 45.63 -10.52
C GLN A 72 -4.99 46.77 -10.06
N VAL A 73 -5.82 46.51 -9.04
CA VAL A 73 -6.79 47.45 -8.51
C VAL A 73 -6.13 48.49 -7.59
N ILE A 74 -5.04 48.08 -6.91
CA ILE A 74 -4.39 48.93 -5.89
C ILE A 74 -3.05 49.42 -6.42
N GLN A 75 -3.08 50.36 -7.35
CA GLN A 75 -1.88 50.99 -7.92
C GLN A 75 -1.42 52.25 -7.18
N SER A 76 -2.24 52.80 -6.27
CA SER A 76 -1.97 54.07 -5.56
C SER A 76 -1.38 53.82 -4.17
N GLU A 77 -0.25 54.45 -3.85
CA GLU A 77 0.50 54.23 -2.60
C GLU A 77 0.19 55.26 -1.48
N SER A 78 -0.77 56.14 -1.66
CA SER A 78 -0.89 57.39 -0.89
C SER A 78 -1.55 57.30 0.49
N THR A 79 -2.17 56.18 0.89
CA THR A 79 -2.86 56.12 2.19
C THR A 79 -2.52 54.90 3.02
N PRO A 80 -2.49 55.00 4.40
CA PRO A 80 -2.25 53.83 5.28
C PRO A 80 -3.27 52.72 5.10
N LEU A 81 -4.50 53.04 4.72
CA LEU A 81 -5.58 52.08 4.47
C LEU A 81 -5.27 51.20 3.25
N LEU A 82 -4.68 51.78 2.21
CA LEU A 82 -4.28 51.05 1.01
C LEU A 82 -3.10 50.06 1.28
N ARG A 83 -2.23 50.40 2.24
CA ARG A 83 -1.17 49.47 2.70
C ARG A 83 -1.78 48.26 3.40
N ALA A 84 -2.82 48.44 4.23
CA ALA A 84 -3.53 47.33 4.87
C ALA A 84 -4.22 46.43 3.83
N ILE A 85 -4.76 46.98 2.76
CA ILE A 85 -5.38 46.21 1.66
C ILE A 85 -4.35 45.36 0.89
N LYS A 86 -3.06 45.75 0.88
CA LYS A 86 -1.99 44.89 0.32
C LYS A 86 -1.91 43.51 1.01
N PHE A 87 -2.31 43.39 2.29
CA PHE A 87 -2.42 42.08 2.96
C PHE A 87 -3.48 41.16 2.34
N LEU A 88 -4.46 41.73 1.61
CA LEU A 88 -5.41 40.91 0.86
C LEU A 88 -4.73 40.09 -0.24
N ARG A 89 -3.49 40.40 -0.64
CA ARG A 89 -2.67 39.53 -1.53
C ARG A 89 -2.42 38.18 -0.91
N LEU A 90 -2.38 38.13 0.44
CA LEU A 90 -2.24 36.81 1.13
C LEU A 90 -3.44 35.90 0.90
N LEU A 91 -4.61 36.44 0.55
CA LEU A 91 -5.77 35.64 0.15
C LEU A 91 -5.50 34.79 -1.11
N LYS A 92 -4.51 35.17 -1.94
CA LYS A 92 -4.05 34.31 -3.05
C LYS A 92 -3.53 32.97 -2.58
N LEU A 93 -3.10 32.86 -1.33
CA LEU A 93 -2.65 31.61 -0.72
C LEU A 93 -3.79 30.61 -0.49
N LEU A 94 -5.03 31.08 -0.45
CA LEU A 94 -6.20 30.21 -0.45
C LEU A 94 -6.24 29.30 -1.70
N ARG A 95 -5.48 29.64 -2.76
CA ARG A 95 -5.25 28.74 -3.91
C ARG A 95 -4.60 27.43 -3.50
N ALA A 96 -3.74 27.42 -2.46
CA ALA A 96 -3.14 26.21 -1.95
C ALA A 96 -4.17 25.22 -1.40
N LEU A 97 -5.26 25.72 -0.80
CA LEU A 97 -6.37 24.89 -0.34
C LEU A 97 -7.10 24.19 -1.49
N ARG A 98 -7.19 24.86 -2.67
CA ARG A 98 -7.73 24.22 -3.88
C ARG A 98 -6.77 23.19 -4.44
N ALA A 99 -5.49 23.52 -4.53
CA ALA A 99 -4.47 22.59 -5.01
C ALA A 99 -4.48 21.29 -4.20
N ASN A 100 -4.65 21.34 -2.88
CA ASN A 100 -4.76 20.17 -2.03
C ASN A 100 -5.96 19.27 -2.43
N ARG A 101 -7.10 19.83 -2.81
CA ARG A 101 -8.26 19.03 -3.30
C ARG A 101 -7.98 18.33 -4.63
N ILE A 102 -7.32 19.01 -5.55
CA ILE A 102 -6.95 18.46 -6.87
C ILE A 102 -5.90 17.39 -6.70
N ILE A 103 -4.86 17.67 -5.91
CA ILE A 103 -3.77 16.72 -5.60
C ILE A 103 -4.34 15.47 -4.93
N SER A 104 -5.25 15.60 -3.97
CA SER A 104 -5.87 14.46 -3.28
C SER A 104 -6.65 13.56 -4.25
N ARG A 105 -7.38 14.14 -5.22
CA ARG A 105 -8.08 13.37 -6.26
C ARG A 105 -7.10 12.69 -7.20
N LEU A 106 -6.05 13.38 -7.63
CA LEU A 106 -5.02 12.82 -8.51
C LEU A 106 -4.28 11.66 -7.83
N MET A 107 -3.92 11.84 -6.55
CA MET A 107 -3.24 10.82 -5.75
C MET A 107 -4.12 9.59 -5.45
N SER A 108 -5.45 9.68 -5.53
CA SER A 108 -6.33 8.51 -5.39
C SER A 108 -6.25 7.54 -6.56
N HIS A 109 -5.83 8.01 -7.74
CA HIS A 109 -5.66 7.20 -8.95
C HIS A 109 -4.25 6.62 -9.11
N ILE A 110 -3.29 7.04 -8.28
CA ILE A 110 -1.91 6.59 -8.36
C ILE A 110 -1.68 5.59 -7.22
N ASP A 111 -1.16 4.41 -7.54
CA ASP A 111 -0.79 3.36 -6.59
C ASP A 111 0.49 3.71 -5.81
N ILE A 112 0.40 4.79 -5.01
CA ILE A 112 1.46 5.19 -4.09
C ILE A 112 1.06 4.74 -2.68
N SER A 113 2.03 4.25 -1.92
CA SER A 113 1.77 3.84 -0.53
C SER A 113 1.18 4.99 0.31
N ALA A 114 0.30 4.66 1.25
CA ALA A 114 -0.28 5.66 2.16
C ALA A 114 0.80 6.45 2.91
N ALA A 115 1.89 5.78 3.29
CA ALA A 115 3.06 6.36 3.93
C ALA A 115 3.71 7.45 3.06
N THR A 116 4.00 7.13 1.79
CA THR A 116 4.61 8.09 0.86
C THR A 116 3.70 9.30 0.61
N LYS A 117 2.38 9.08 0.50
CA LYS A 117 1.40 10.17 0.37
C LYS A 117 1.44 11.11 1.57
N LYS A 118 1.51 10.56 2.79
CA LYS A 118 1.56 11.31 4.04
C LYS A 118 2.85 12.13 4.12
N ILE A 119 4.02 11.52 3.91
CA ILE A 119 5.32 12.20 3.91
C ILE A 119 5.36 13.34 2.89
N SER A 120 4.91 13.10 1.66
CA SER A 120 4.90 14.12 0.60
C SER A 120 4.03 15.32 0.96
N LYS A 121 2.88 15.07 1.61
CA LYS A 121 2.00 16.12 2.10
C LYS A 121 2.65 16.96 3.21
N ASP A 122 3.27 16.29 4.18
CA ASP A 122 3.90 16.96 5.32
C ASP A 122 5.12 17.80 4.86
N PHE A 123 5.90 17.27 3.92
CA PHE A 123 6.99 17.99 3.29
C PHE A 123 6.50 19.26 2.52
N LEU A 124 5.38 19.14 1.81
CA LEU A 124 4.78 20.30 1.13
C LEU A 124 4.30 21.35 2.12
N ILE A 125 3.67 20.94 3.22
CA ILE A 125 3.22 21.86 4.28
C ILE A 125 4.43 22.58 4.89
N LEU A 126 5.50 21.83 5.20
CA LEU A 126 6.74 22.40 5.73
C LEU A 126 7.32 23.44 4.76
N ALA A 127 7.41 23.14 3.46
CA ALA A 127 7.94 24.06 2.45
C ALA A 127 7.11 25.37 2.39
N VAL A 128 5.78 25.28 2.48
CA VAL A 128 4.90 26.45 2.51
C VAL A 128 5.13 27.29 3.78
N ILE A 129 5.20 26.66 4.95
CA ILE A 129 5.44 27.37 6.22
C ILE A 129 6.82 28.04 6.19
N MET A 130 7.84 27.34 5.71
CA MET A 130 9.18 27.91 5.55
C MET A 130 9.19 29.12 4.65
N HIS A 131 8.49 29.07 3.53
CA HIS A 131 8.34 30.23 2.65
C HIS A 131 7.74 31.42 3.38
N PHE A 132 6.70 31.22 4.19
CA PHE A 132 6.10 32.27 5.01
C PHE A 132 7.05 32.86 6.05
N VAL A 133 7.80 32.01 6.73
CA VAL A 133 8.80 32.45 7.71
C VAL A 133 9.84 33.35 7.01
N VAL A 134 10.36 32.90 5.86
CA VAL A 134 11.34 33.68 5.09
C VAL A 134 10.76 35.05 4.64
N CYS A 135 9.53 35.04 4.12
CA CYS A 135 8.84 36.28 3.72
C CYS A 135 8.61 37.22 4.91
N SER A 136 8.32 36.68 6.09
CA SER A 136 8.16 37.48 7.32
C SER A 136 9.48 38.16 7.71
N TRP A 137 10.56 37.42 7.73
CA TRP A 137 11.89 37.97 8.01
C TRP A 137 12.29 39.03 6.99
N ALA A 138 12.08 38.79 5.69
CA ALA A 138 12.34 39.76 4.64
C ALA A 138 11.48 41.04 4.77
N TYR A 139 10.23 40.90 5.19
CA TYR A 139 9.35 42.02 5.43
C TYR A 139 9.83 42.90 6.59
N PHE A 140 10.19 42.29 7.70
CA PHE A 140 10.73 43.01 8.85
C PHE A 140 12.08 43.66 8.52
N ALA A 141 12.89 43.01 7.66
CA ALA A 141 14.11 43.59 7.15
C ALA A 141 13.90 44.91 6.42
N ASN A 142 12.91 44.98 5.52
CA ASN A 142 12.65 46.14 4.66
C ASN A 142 11.92 47.27 5.34
N ASN A 143 11.06 47.00 6.33
CA ASN A 143 10.12 48.01 6.86
C ASN A 143 10.53 48.64 8.21
N GLY A 144 11.64 48.21 8.79
CA GLY A 144 12.00 48.64 10.15
C GLY A 144 12.94 49.86 10.25
N GLY A 145 13.00 50.75 9.25
CA GLY A 145 13.92 51.91 9.29
C GLY A 145 15.31 51.56 8.73
N SER A 146 15.71 52.24 7.67
CA SER A 146 16.71 51.71 6.74
C SER A 146 18.18 51.78 7.19
N ASP A 147 18.54 52.46 8.25
CA ASP A 147 19.94 52.79 8.50
C ASP A 147 20.45 52.41 9.91
N ASP A 148 19.78 51.51 10.60
CA ASP A 148 20.23 51.06 11.92
C ASP A 148 21.24 49.93 11.76
N PRO A 149 22.54 50.13 12.14
CA PRO A 149 23.58 49.11 12.01
C PRO A 149 23.34 47.91 12.93
N ASP A 150 22.50 48.05 13.96
CA ASP A 150 22.17 46.97 14.91
C ASP A 150 21.08 46.01 14.38
N ARG A 151 20.66 46.18 13.16
CA ARG A 151 19.69 45.25 12.54
C ARG A 151 20.34 43.96 12.17
N TRP A 152 19.56 42.88 12.33
CA TRP A 152 19.98 41.52 12.06
C TRP A 152 20.58 41.28 10.66
N ILE A 153 20.16 42.08 9.64
CA ILE A 153 20.67 41.99 8.27
C ILE A 153 22.14 42.43 8.22
N TYR A 154 22.48 43.57 8.83
CA TYR A 154 23.84 44.10 8.84
C TYR A 154 24.74 43.27 9.74
N LEU A 155 24.21 42.82 10.89
CA LEU A 155 24.92 41.97 11.84
C LEU A 155 25.31 40.57 11.25
N ASN A 156 24.50 40.10 10.34
CA ASN A 156 24.73 38.79 9.68
C ASN A 156 25.27 38.93 8.23
N GLU A 157 25.72 40.12 7.82
CA GLU A 157 26.31 40.46 6.52
C GLU A 157 25.49 39.94 5.31
N ILE A 158 24.17 40.08 5.38
CA ILE A 158 23.27 39.55 4.35
C ILE A 158 23.25 40.47 3.14
N ASP A 159 23.59 39.91 1.96
CA ASP A 159 23.56 40.63 0.69
C ASP A 159 22.11 40.92 0.27
N MET A 160 21.76 42.19 0.33
CA MET A 160 20.43 42.72 -0.07
C MET A 160 20.34 43.02 -1.56
N SER A 161 21.44 42.94 -2.32
CA SER A 161 21.47 43.27 -3.75
C SER A 161 20.70 42.25 -4.59
N SER A 162 20.62 41.01 -4.12
CA SER A 162 19.95 39.88 -4.78
C SER A 162 18.84 39.32 -3.91
N THR A 163 17.59 39.41 -4.35
CA THR A 163 16.43 38.76 -3.69
C THR A 163 16.61 37.27 -3.53
N THR A 164 17.28 36.60 -4.49
CA THR A 164 17.53 35.19 -4.44
C THR A 164 18.56 34.82 -3.38
N ALA A 165 19.66 35.59 -3.29
CA ALA A 165 20.68 35.41 -2.27
C ALA A 165 20.11 35.62 -0.87
N MET A 166 19.37 36.69 -0.67
CA MET A 166 18.66 36.97 0.57
C MET A 166 17.72 35.84 0.97
N TYR A 167 16.90 35.32 0.05
CA TYR A 167 15.98 34.23 0.29
C TYR A 167 16.72 32.96 0.74
N ILE A 168 17.76 32.56 0.02
CA ILE A 168 18.56 31.38 0.33
C ILE A 168 19.23 31.53 1.70
N THR A 169 19.80 32.69 1.99
CA THR A 169 20.47 32.94 3.28
C THR A 169 19.48 32.87 4.45
N ILE A 170 18.29 33.47 4.32
CA ILE A 170 17.25 33.38 5.35
C ILE A 170 16.77 31.93 5.52
N VAL A 171 16.59 31.17 4.44
CA VAL A 171 16.25 29.73 4.51
C VAL A 171 17.35 28.98 5.26
N GLN A 172 18.60 29.20 4.91
CA GLN A 172 19.73 28.56 5.56
C GLN A 172 19.77 28.89 7.07
N LEU A 173 19.71 30.15 7.43
CA LEU A 173 19.69 30.60 8.83
C LEU A 173 18.51 30.05 9.63
N THR A 174 17.36 29.93 9.00
CA THR A 174 16.15 29.45 9.64
C THR A 174 16.15 27.92 9.82
N PHE A 175 16.72 27.18 8.85
CA PHE A 175 16.76 25.71 8.89
C PHE A 175 17.90 25.15 9.70
N THR A 176 19.09 25.75 9.59
CA THR A 176 20.30 25.15 10.18
C THR A 176 20.50 25.54 11.64
N SER A 177 20.21 26.76 11.99
CA SER A 177 20.38 27.18 13.38
C SER A 177 19.73 28.53 13.66
N LEU A 178 18.51 28.50 14.16
CA LEU A 178 17.88 29.70 14.73
C LEU A 178 18.75 30.36 15.83
N GLY A 179 19.77 29.67 16.31
CA GLY A 179 20.75 30.16 17.27
C GLY A 179 21.77 31.14 16.69
N ASP A 180 22.14 30.97 15.43
CA ASP A 180 23.24 31.73 14.79
C ASP A 180 22.82 33.10 14.26
N ILE A 181 21.54 33.39 14.14
CA ILE A 181 21.08 34.72 13.77
C ILE A 181 21.35 35.71 14.92
N GLN A 182 22.29 36.61 14.73
CA GLN A 182 22.54 37.72 15.68
C GLN A 182 21.40 38.74 15.61
N VAL A 183 20.76 38.96 16.74
CA VAL A 183 19.59 39.82 16.87
C VAL A 183 19.75 40.66 18.11
N ILE A 184 19.79 41.99 17.96
CA ILE A 184 19.92 42.92 19.07
C ILE A 184 18.60 43.66 19.32
N LEU A 185 17.90 44.08 18.27
CA LEU A 185 16.68 44.82 18.38
C LEU A 185 15.52 43.99 18.92
N ILE A 186 14.71 44.57 19.83
CA ILE A 186 13.57 43.88 20.47
C ILE A 186 12.57 43.35 19.47
N PRO A 187 12.14 44.05 18.41
CA PRO A 187 11.21 43.51 17.41
C PRO A 187 11.74 42.29 16.68
N ASP A 188 13.03 42.30 16.36
CA ASP A 188 13.70 41.16 15.67
C ASP A 188 13.85 39.99 16.61
N GLN A 189 14.12 40.20 17.92
CA GLN A 189 14.14 39.17 18.95
C GLN A 189 12.76 38.51 19.12
N MET A 190 11.69 39.29 19.14
CA MET A 190 10.32 38.77 19.20
C MET A 190 10.00 37.90 17.98
N LEU A 191 10.38 38.36 16.78
CA LEU A 191 10.21 37.59 15.56
C LEU A 191 11.00 36.24 15.63
N LYS A 192 12.23 36.28 16.13
CA LYS A 192 13.07 35.10 16.33
C LYS A 192 12.41 34.09 17.28
N ILE A 193 11.88 34.52 18.42
CA ILE A 193 11.20 33.68 19.39
C ILE A 193 9.97 32.99 18.76
N VAL A 194 9.12 33.78 18.09
CA VAL A 194 7.91 33.25 17.43
C VAL A 194 8.26 32.24 16.36
N THR A 195 9.19 32.58 15.46
CA THR A 195 9.61 31.68 14.38
C THR A 195 10.28 30.40 14.90
N ALA A 196 11.14 30.52 15.93
CA ALA A 196 11.80 29.39 16.58
C ALA A 196 10.76 28.44 17.20
N THR A 197 9.79 28.99 17.91
CA THR A 197 8.73 28.17 18.54
C THR A 197 7.90 27.43 17.50
N VAL A 198 7.46 28.13 16.44
CA VAL A 198 6.67 27.52 15.36
C VAL A 198 7.45 26.40 14.67
N LEU A 199 8.70 26.66 14.30
CA LEU A 199 9.53 25.67 13.61
C LEU A 199 9.88 24.46 14.50
N SER A 200 10.10 24.69 15.80
CA SER A 200 10.35 23.61 16.77
C SER A 200 9.13 22.69 16.92
N LEU A 201 7.92 23.26 17.00
CA LEU A 201 6.69 22.48 17.05
C LEU A 201 6.47 21.69 15.78
N ILE A 202 6.71 22.27 14.61
CA ILE A 202 6.58 21.59 13.31
C ILE A 202 7.61 20.47 13.19
N SER A 203 8.86 20.72 13.58
CA SER A 203 9.91 19.70 13.57
C SER A 203 9.58 18.53 14.48
N ALA A 204 9.07 18.80 15.68
CA ALA A 204 8.62 17.76 16.62
C ALA A 204 7.46 16.92 16.01
N PHE A 205 6.51 17.58 15.36
CA PHE A 205 5.40 16.92 14.68
C PHE A 205 5.89 16.00 13.54
N ILE A 206 6.80 16.51 12.68
CA ILE A 206 7.37 15.72 11.57
C ILE A 206 8.14 14.50 12.08
N ILE A 207 8.96 14.68 13.15
CA ILE A 207 9.69 13.58 13.75
C ILE A 207 8.74 12.51 14.30
N ALA A 208 7.65 12.92 14.96
CA ALA A 208 6.63 12.00 15.46
C ALA A 208 5.97 11.21 14.31
N GLU A 209 5.60 11.89 13.22
CA GLU A 209 5.02 11.28 12.03
C GLU A 209 5.98 10.29 11.34
N LEU A 210 7.25 10.66 11.18
CA LEU A 210 8.28 9.76 10.62
C LEU A 210 8.49 8.54 11.51
N THR A 211 8.48 8.73 12.83
CA THR A 211 8.61 7.63 13.79
C THR A 211 7.44 6.65 13.67
N ASP A 212 6.19 7.15 13.58
CA ASP A 212 5.00 6.33 13.38
C ASP A 212 5.07 5.52 12.07
N LEU A 213 5.53 6.17 10.99
CA LEU A 213 5.71 5.51 9.69
C LEU A 213 6.76 4.38 9.75
N ILE A 214 7.90 4.62 10.40
CA ILE A 214 8.96 3.62 10.59
C ILE A 214 8.42 2.44 11.42
N GLN A 215 7.71 2.72 12.52
CA GLN A 215 7.11 1.68 13.35
C GLN A 215 6.08 0.85 12.57
N THR A 216 5.22 1.51 11.80
CA THR A 216 4.21 0.82 10.98
C THR A 216 4.86 -0.03 9.87
N ALA A 217 5.89 0.49 9.21
CA ALA A 217 6.62 -0.24 8.17
C ALA A 217 7.36 -1.47 8.72
N SER A 218 7.88 -1.37 9.94
CA SER A 218 8.64 -2.44 10.60
C SER A 218 7.80 -3.36 11.50
N ALA A 219 6.48 -3.16 11.58
CA ALA A 219 5.61 -3.91 12.50
C ALA A 219 5.68 -5.43 12.28
N GLY A 220 5.70 -5.88 11.01
CA GLY A 220 5.85 -7.29 10.66
C GLY A 220 7.19 -7.88 11.12
N ASP A 221 8.27 -7.16 10.87
CA ASP A 221 9.62 -7.57 11.29
C ASP A 221 9.74 -7.59 12.82
N ALA A 222 9.17 -6.61 13.50
CA ALA A 222 9.15 -6.56 14.96
C ALA A 222 8.34 -7.73 15.57
N ALA A 223 7.20 -8.10 14.97
CA ALA A 223 6.43 -9.27 15.39
C ALA A 223 7.21 -10.58 15.19
N TYR A 224 7.90 -10.71 14.06
CA TYR A 224 8.77 -11.85 13.78
C TYR A 224 9.90 -11.95 14.82
N GLN A 225 10.61 -10.85 15.09
CA GLN A 225 11.70 -10.83 16.08
C GLN A 225 11.21 -11.22 17.48
N ARG A 226 10.06 -10.70 17.92
CA ARG A 226 9.45 -11.10 19.20
C ARG A 226 9.13 -12.60 19.25
N SER A 227 8.55 -13.14 18.18
CA SER A 227 8.23 -14.56 18.09
C SER A 227 9.51 -15.43 18.12
N LEU A 228 10.57 -14.98 17.46
CA LEU A 228 11.87 -15.65 17.45
C LEU A 228 12.53 -15.63 18.84
N GLU A 229 12.49 -14.49 19.54
CA GLU A 229 13.01 -14.35 20.89
C GLU A 229 12.27 -15.24 21.89
N GLN A 230 10.94 -15.24 21.86
CA GLN A 230 10.10 -16.09 22.72
C GLN A 230 10.39 -17.56 22.46
N MET A 231 10.49 -17.98 21.19
CA MET A 231 10.84 -19.37 20.82
C MET A 231 12.25 -19.72 21.27
N ASN A 232 13.24 -18.81 21.11
CA ASN A 232 14.60 -19.03 21.59
C ASN A 232 14.67 -19.16 23.12
N ALA A 233 13.87 -18.39 23.85
CA ALA A 233 13.78 -18.49 25.31
C ALA A 233 13.21 -19.86 25.72
N LEU A 234 12.11 -20.29 25.10
CA LEU A 234 11.49 -21.60 25.33
C LEU A 234 12.45 -22.75 25.01
N MET A 235 13.17 -22.69 23.88
CA MET A 235 14.14 -23.70 23.49
C MET A 235 15.33 -23.83 24.45
N ARG A 236 15.73 -22.71 25.08
CA ARG A 236 16.77 -22.71 26.13
C ARG A 236 16.25 -23.31 27.42
N GLU A 237 15.08 -22.86 27.88
CA GLU A 237 14.44 -23.34 29.12
C GLU A 237 14.21 -24.85 29.09
N LYS A 238 13.62 -25.35 28.00
CA LYS A 238 13.29 -26.77 27.83
C LYS A 238 14.42 -27.62 27.24
N LYS A 239 15.61 -27.05 27.01
CA LYS A 239 16.82 -27.73 26.50
C LYS A 239 16.55 -28.57 25.22
N PHE A 240 15.89 -27.97 24.22
CA PHE A 240 15.57 -28.67 22.95
C PHE A 240 16.85 -29.17 22.26
N PRO A 241 16.80 -30.34 21.57
CA PRO A 241 17.90 -30.84 20.75
C PRO A 241 18.29 -29.83 19.65
N SER A 242 19.56 -29.82 19.25
CA SER A 242 20.09 -28.87 18.25
C SER A 242 19.36 -28.93 16.92
N ASP A 243 19.03 -30.12 16.45
CA ASP A 243 18.29 -30.38 15.19
C ASP A 243 16.88 -29.73 15.24
N LEU A 244 16.15 -29.91 16.34
CA LEU A 244 14.82 -29.30 16.49
C LEU A 244 14.89 -27.78 16.57
N ARG A 245 15.92 -27.22 17.23
CA ARG A 245 16.13 -25.76 17.30
C ARG A 245 16.35 -25.18 15.90
N PHE A 246 17.14 -25.86 15.07
CA PHE A 246 17.43 -25.42 13.71
C PHE A 246 16.15 -25.42 12.86
N ARG A 247 15.40 -26.53 12.85
CA ARG A 247 14.15 -26.66 12.09
C ARG A 247 13.08 -25.63 12.50
N LEU A 248 12.94 -25.36 13.80
CA LEU A 248 12.00 -24.34 14.29
C LEU A 248 12.35 -22.93 13.82
N ARG A 249 13.64 -22.56 13.87
CA ARG A 249 14.08 -21.24 13.38
C ARG A 249 13.88 -21.09 11.88
N ASP A 250 14.21 -22.12 11.12
CA ASP A 250 14.01 -22.11 9.66
C ASP A 250 12.52 -22.03 9.29
N PHE A 251 11.67 -22.73 10.04
CA PHE A 251 10.22 -22.64 9.85
C PHE A 251 9.69 -21.24 10.16
N LEU A 252 10.13 -20.60 11.25
CA LEU A 252 9.73 -19.23 11.59
C LEU A 252 10.18 -18.23 10.52
N ARG A 253 11.40 -18.40 9.98
CA ARG A 253 11.89 -17.58 8.86
C ARG A 253 11.02 -17.74 7.63
N PHE A 254 10.75 -18.99 7.23
CA PHE A 254 9.89 -19.29 6.09
C PHE A 254 8.47 -18.72 6.27
N LYS A 255 7.92 -18.84 7.47
CA LYS A 255 6.61 -18.27 7.82
C LYS A 255 6.61 -16.75 7.64
N HIS A 256 7.62 -16.06 8.17
CA HIS A 256 7.75 -14.60 8.04
C HIS A 256 7.88 -14.15 6.58
N GLU A 257 8.72 -14.83 5.77
CA GLU A 257 8.83 -14.58 4.34
C GLU A 257 7.49 -14.75 3.60
N LYS A 258 6.64 -15.66 4.10
CA LYS A 258 5.32 -15.93 3.51
C LYS A 258 4.21 -15.03 4.02
N GLU A 259 4.28 -14.56 5.25
CA GLU A 259 3.32 -13.57 5.79
C GLU A 259 3.39 -12.23 5.04
N GLY A 260 4.55 -11.89 4.47
CA GLY A 260 4.69 -10.77 3.52
C GLY A 260 3.96 -10.99 2.17
N ASP A 261 3.73 -12.24 1.76
CA ASP A 261 2.87 -12.58 0.63
C ASP A 261 1.40 -12.51 1.10
N MET A 262 0.73 -11.39 0.87
CA MET A 262 -0.70 -11.14 1.23
C MET A 262 -1.67 -12.24 0.73
N ALA A 263 -1.20 -13.20 -0.03
CA ALA A 263 -2.02 -14.26 -0.61
C ALA A 263 -2.68 -15.18 0.41
N SER A 264 -2.17 -15.28 1.63
CA SER A 264 -2.54 -16.31 2.60
C SER A 264 -3.02 -15.79 3.96
N SER A 265 -3.18 -14.47 4.16
CA SER A 265 -3.53 -13.91 5.45
C SER A 265 -5.04 -14.04 5.77
N PRO A 266 -5.43 -14.33 7.02
CA PRO A 266 -6.84 -14.34 7.43
C PRO A 266 -7.53 -12.99 7.23
N GLU A 267 -6.79 -11.89 7.30
CA GLU A 267 -7.24 -10.53 7.04
C GLU A 267 -7.76 -10.34 5.60
N ARG A 268 -7.11 -11.01 4.64
CA ARG A 268 -7.58 -11.02 3.25
C ARG A 268 -8.94 -11.68 3.10
N LEU A 269 -9.20 -12.76 3.83
CA LEU A 269 -10.48 -13.45 3.78
C LEU A 269 -11.61 -12.55 4.30
N GLU A 270 -11.36 -11.79 5.35
CA GLU A 270 -12.30 -10.81 5.88
C GLU A 270 -12.50 -9.64 4.92
N MET A 271 -11.41 -9.14 4.33
CA MET A 271 -11.48 -8.11 3.30
C MET A 271 -12.30 -8.58 2.10
N MET A 272 -12.07 -9.82 1.62
CA MET A 272 -12.84 -10.40 0.52
C MET A 272 -14.33 -10.51 0.86
N LYS A 273 -14.70 -10.92 2.09
CA LYS A 273 -16.10 -11.00 2.53
C LYS A 273 -16.78 -9.64 2.60
N SER A 274 -16.02 -8.56 2.80
CA SER A 274 -16.57 -7.19 2.83
C SER A 274 -16.86 -6.59 1.45
N LEU A 275 -16.35 -7.20 0.37
CA LEU A 275 -16.59 -6.74 -1.00
C LEU A 275 -18.00 -7.10 -1.48
N SER A 276 -18.53 -6.30 -2.41
CA SER A 276 -19.77 -6.65 -3.09
C SER A 276 -19.61 -7.95 -3.91
N PRO A 277 -20.67 -8.76 -4.11
CA PRO A 277 -20.57 -10.04 -4.83
C PRO A 277 -19.92 -9.92 -6.22
N GLN A 278 -20.16 -8.83 -6.94
CA GLN A 278 -19.55 -8.60 -8.25
C GLN A 278 -18.04 -8.35 -8.16
N LEU A 279 -17.60 -7.58 -7.17
CA LEU A 279 -16.18 -7.35 -6.92
C LEU A 279 -15.48 -8.61 -6.42
N GLN A 280 -16.17 -9.42 -5.58
CA GLN A 280 -15.64 -10.72 -5.16
C GLN A 280 -15.32 -11.62 -6.36
N VAL A 281 -16.22 -11.66 -7.35
CA VAL A 281 -16.00 -12.41 -8.61
C VAL A 281 -14.75 -11.91 -9.32
N GLN A 282 -14.65 -10.61 -9.58
CA GLN A 282 -13.55 -10.02 -10.34
C GLN A 282 -12.20 -10.20 -9.63
N VAL A 283 -12.16 -9.95 -8.34
CA VAL A 283 -10.94 -10.12 -7.54
C VAL A 283 -10.55 -11.60 -7.44
N THR A 284 -11.52 -12.50 -7.23
CA THR A 284 -11.23 -13.95 -7.16
C THR A 284 -10.70 -14.48 -8.47
N ASP A 285 -11.18 -13.99 -9.60
CA ASP A 285 -10.67 -14.39 -10.92
C ASP A 285 -9.20 -14.01 -11.12
N GLN A 286 -8.77 -12.84 -10.64
CA GLN A 286 -7.38 -12.41 -10.65
C GLN A 286 -6.49 -13.16 -9.64
N LEU A 287 -7.07 -13.52 -8.49
CA LEU A 287 -6.37 -14.18 -7.39
C LEU A 287 -6.43 -15.71 -7.44
N GLN A 288 -7.07 -16.29 -8.45
CA GLN A 288 -7.19 -17.75 -8.55
C GLN A 288 -5.82 -18.40 -8.50
N THR A 289 -5.67 -19.31 -7.56
CA THR A 289 -4.50 -20.18 -7.47
C THR A 289 -4.32 -20.87 -8.81
N VAL A 290 -3.17 -20.65 -9.46
CA VAL A 290 -2.85 -21.20 -10.79
C VAL A 290 -3.18 -22.69 -10.87
N GLY A 291 -2.98 -23.43 -9.77
CA GLY A 291 -3.28 -24.86 -9.67
C GLY A 291 -4.77 -25.21 -9.80
N LEU A 292 -5.70 -24.34 -9.45
CA LEU A 292 -7.14 -24.62 -9.60
C LEU A 292 -7.62 -24.46 -11.05
N LYS A 293 -7.23 -23.39 -11.74
CA LYS A 293 -7.64 -23.14 -13.13
C LYS A 293 -7.10 -24.16 -14.12
N THR A 294 -5.83 -24.53 -13.95
CA THR A 294 -5.12 -25.39 -14.90
C THR A 294 -5.36 -26.88 -14.64
N ASN A 295 -5.92 -27.25 -13.49
CA ASN A 295 -6.08 -28.66 -13.15
C ASN A 295 -7.27 -29.31 -13.87
N PRO A 296 -7.07 -30.48 -14.51
CA PRO A 296 -8.14 -31.21 -15.21
C PRO A 296 -9.37 -31.55 -14.35
N LEU A 297 -9.24 -31.59 -13.03
CA LEU A 297 -10.35 -31.85 -12.12
C LEU A 297 -11.42 -30.76 -12.19
N PHE A 298 -11.02 -29.49 -12.28
CA PHE A 298 -11.90 -28.34 -12.22
C PHE A 298 -12.23 -27.72 -13.59
N VAL A 299 -11.78 -28.32 -14.68
CA VAL A 299 -12.15 -27.89 -16.03
C VAL A 299 -13.68 -27.88 -16.18
N ASN A 300 -14.23 -26.80 -16.74
CA ASN A 300 -15.67 -26.54 -16.89
C ASN A 300 -16.46 -26.37 -15.57
N ALA A 301 -15.81 -26.04 -14.46
CA ALA A 301 -16.50 -25.58 -13.28
C ALA A 301 -17.10 -24.19 -13.53
N LYS A 302 -18.33 -23.95 -13.03
CA LYS A 302 -18.93 -22.60 -13.07
C LYS A 302 -18.12 -21.63 -12.22
N GLU A 303 -18.03 -20.38 -12.64
CA GLU A 303 -17.31 -19.34 -11.92
C GLU A 303 -17.76 -19.19 -10.46
N ASP A 304 -19.08 -19.20 -10.22
CA ASP A 304 -19.63 -19.12 -8.86
C ASP A 304 -19.14 -20.25 -7.94
N VAL A 305 -18.94 -21.46 -8.49
CA VAL A 305 -18.43 -22.60 -7.75
C VAL A 305 -16.95 -22.40 -7.42
N MET A 306 -16.17 -21.93 -8.40
CA MET A 306 -14.75 -21.67 -8.24
C MET A 306 -14.47 -20.59 -7.18
N ILE A 307 -15.29 -19.53 -7.16
CA ILE A 307 -15.19 -18.47 -6.16
C ILE A 307 -15.44 -19.01 -4.76
N LYS A 308 -16.51 -19.77 -4.58
CA LYS A 308 -16.85 -20.37 -3.27
C LYS A 308 -15.79 -21.36 -2.80
N ILE A 309 -15.20 -22.14 -3.71
CA ILE A 309 -14.08 -23.03 -3.40
C ILE A 309 -12.88 -22.21 -2.95
N ASN A 310 -12.49 -21.15 -3.69
CA ASN A 310 -11.36 -20.30 -3.32
C ASN A 310 -11.54 -19.65 -1.93
N LEU A 311 -12.74 -19.22 -1.60
CA LEU A 311 -13.07 -18.63 -0.29
C LEU A 311 -13.04 -19.67 0.85
N ALA A 312 -13.21 -20.97 0.53
CA ALA A 312 -13.19 -22.05 1.49
C ALA A 312 -11.80 -22.72 1.64
N LEU A 313 -10.83 -22.34 0.79
CA LEU A 313 -9.46 -22.83 0.89
C LEU A 313 -8.77 -22.28 2.14
N ASN A 314 -8.17 -23.16 2.92
CA ASN A 314 -7.35 -22.83 4.07
C ASN A 314 -5.87 -22.97 3.71
N SER A 315 -5.09 -21.91 3.90
CA SER A 315 -3.64 -21.96 3.69
C SER A 315 -2.94 -22.68 4.84
N GLN A 316 -1.95 -23.50 4.49
CA GLN A 316 -1.10 -24.20 5.43
C GLN A 316 0.36 -24.15 4.97
N LEU A 317 1.24 -23.82 5.90
CA LEU A 317 2.68 -23.92 5.72
C LEU A 317 3.18 -25.21 6.33
N VAL A 318 4.02 -25.92 5.60
CA VAL A 318 4.59 -27.21 6.01
C VAL A 318 6.11 -27.12 5.95
N GLY A 319 6.77 -27.57 7.02
CA GLY A 319 8.22 -27.63 7.11
C GLY A 319 8.82 -28.65 6.14
N ALA A 320 10.14 -28.59 5.94
CA ALA A 320 10.84 -29.59 5.17
C ALA A 320 10.84 -30.94 5.92
N THR A 321 10.71 -32.06 5.19
CA THR A 321 10.68 -33.42 5.70
C THR A 321 9.51 -33.76 6.64
N GLU A 322 8.45 -32.92 6.65
CA GLU A 322 7.25 -33.20 7.44
C GLU A 322 6.30 -34.18 6.71
N VAL A 323 5.59 -34.99 7.49
CA VAL A 323 4.54 -35.85 7.01
C VAL A 323 3.25 -35.08 6.84
N ILE A 324 2.73 -35.02 5.61
CA ILE A 324 1.47 -34.37 5.30
C ILE A 324 0.30 -35.31 5.53
N PHE A 325 0.42 -36.52 5.00
CA PHE A 325 -0.51 -37.65 5.20
C PHE A 325 0.25 -38.91 5.55
N LYS A 326 -0.26 -39.70 6.49
CA LYS A 326 0.24 -41.03 6.77
C LYS A 326 -0.57 -42.07 6.02
N GLU A 327 0.08 -43.15 5.64
CA GLU A 327 -0.62 -44.34 5.13
C GLU A 327 -1.57 -44.91 6.20
N GLY A 328 -2.82 -45.11 5.83
CA GLY A 328 -3.88 -45.57 6.74
C GLY A 328 -4.66 -44.44 7.45
N ASP A 329 -4.26 -43.16 7.31
CA ASP A 329 -5.07 -42.06 7.83
C ASP A 329 -6.30 -41.81 6.94
N PRO A 330 -7.43 -41.30 7.49
CA PRO A 330 -8.61 -40.98 6.69
C PRO A 330 -8.32 -39.88 5.69
N ALA A 331 -8.80 -40.06 4.45
CA ALA A 331 -8.60 -39.08 3.37
C ALA A 331 -9.70 -38.00 3.41
N GLU A 332 -9.46 -36.93 4.16
CA GLU A 332 -10.44 -35.90 4.39
C GLU A 332 -10.18 -34.60 3.59
N TYR A 333 -8.94 -34.37 3.15
CA TYR A 333 -8.53 -33.12 2.56
C TYR A 333 -8.06 -33.26 1.12
N LEU A 334 -8.52 -32.33 0.28
CA LEU A 334 -7.95 -32.07 -1.04
C LEU A 334 -6.94 -30.94 -0.90
N CYS A 335 -5.69 -31.16 -1.31
CA CYS A 335 -4.59 -30.23 -1.17
C CYS A 335 -4.11 -29.70 -2.54
N ILE A 336 -3.81 -28.44 -2.59
CA ILE A 336 -3.20 -27.74 -3.73
C ILE A 336 -1.84 -27.24 -3.27
N LEU A 337 -0.78 -27.72 -3.90
CA LEU A 337 0.57 -27.26 -3.64
C LEU A 337 0.80 -25.96 -4.40
N GLU A 338 1.08 -24.86 -3.71
CA GLU A 338 1.37 -23.56 -4.33
C GLU A 338 2.86 -23.42 -4.64
N LYS A 339 3.70 -23.67 -3.64
CA LYS A 339 5.17 -23.62 -3.75
C LYS A 339 5.80 -24.78 -2.98
N GLY A 340 6.94 -25.25 -3.46
CA GLY A 340 7.70 -26.33 -2.87
C GLY A 340 7.55 -27.66 -3.61
N PHE A 341 8.10 -28.71 -3.00
CA PHE A 341 8.09 -30.08 -3.53
C PHE A 341 7.59 -31.05 -2.47
N VAL A 342 6.71 -31.94 -2.89
CA VAL A 342 6.13 -33.00 -2.06
C VAL A 342 6.38 -34.32 -2.71
N ILE A 343 6.71 -35.38 -1.96
CA ILE A 343 6.79 -36.72 -2.45
C ILE A 343 5.55 -37.51 -2.00
N SER A 344 4.89 -38.17 -2.95
CA SER A 344 3.72 -38.98 -2.71
C SER A 344 3.77 -40.20 -3.60
N ALA A 345 3.64 -41.39 -3.03
CA ALA A 345 3.73 -42.67 -3.76
C ALA A 345 5.02 -42.81 -4.61
N GLY A 346 6.15 -42.26 -4.14
CA GLY A 346 7.43 -42.30 -4.86
C GLY A 346 7.56 -41.35 -6.03
N ARG A 347 6.63 -40.39 -6.18
CA ARG A 347 6.66 -39.32 -7.19
C ARG A 347 6.81 -37.95 -6.54
N VAL A 348 7.62 -37.11 -7.14
CA VAL A 348 7.75 -35.71 -6.75
C VAL A 348 6.62 -34.92 -7.38
N ILE A 349 5.88 -34.20 -6.54
CA ILE A 349 4.81 -33.29 -6.90
C ILE A 349 5.37 -31.89 -6.74
N GLN A 350 5.22 -31.04 -7.75
CA GLN A 350 5.68 -29.64 -7.75
C GLN A 350 4.55 -28.64 -7.60
N GLY A 351 4.89 -27.41 -7.30
CA GLY A 351 3.93 -26.30 -7.19
C GLY A 351 2.97 -26.20 -8.38
N GLY A 352 1.72 -25.83 -8.13
CA GLY A 352 0.62 -25.82 -9.09
C GLY A 352 -0.16 -27.13 -9.19
N SER A 353 0.26 -28.19 -8.50
CA SER A 353 -0.38 -29.51 -8.58
C SER A 353 -1.35 -29.75 -7.42
N ILE A 354 -2.37 -30.59 -7.68
CA ILE A 354 -3.35 -31.04 -6.68
C ILE A 354 -3.05 -32.48 -6.28
N PHE A 355 -3.16 -32.78 -4.99
CA PHE A 355 -3.00 -34.13 -4.44
C PHE A 355 -4.03 -34.39 -3.33
N GLY A 356 -4.12 -35.63 -2.84
CA GLY A 356 -5.18 -36.02 -1.91
C GLY A 356 -6.52 -36.33 -2.61
N HIS A 357 -6.50 -36.73 -3.88
CA HIS A 357 -7.71 -37.01 -4.68
C HIS A 357 -8.60 -38.11 -4.11
N GLU A 358 -8.04 -38.94 -3.26
CA GLU A 358 -8.70 -40.04 -2.57
C GLU A 358 -9.93 -39.54 -1.79
N CYS A 359 -9.83 -38.36 -1.18
CA CYS A 359 -10.92 -37.78 -0.41
C CYS A 359 -12.20 -37.57 -1.24
N LEU A 360 -12.09 -37.37 -2.56
CA LEU A 360 -13.25 -37.14 -3.43
C LEU A 360 -14.10 -38.42 -3.64
N LEU A 361 -13.58 -39.58 -3.30
CA LEU A 361 -14.30 -40.83 -3.36
C LEU A 361 -15.07 -41.16 -2.07
N ALA A 362 -14.79 -40.44 -0.98
CA ALA A 362 -15.53 -40.56 0.28
C ALA A 362 -17.03 -40.32 0.05
N GLY A 363 -17.88 -41.02 0.78
CA GLY A 363 -19.35 -40.99 0.58
C GLY A 363 -19.87 -42.04 -0.41
N SER A 364 -18.98 -42.81 -1.10
CA SER A 364 -19.35 -44.06 -1.80
C SER A 364 -18.88 -45.29 -1.05
N PHE A 365 -17.94 -45.12 -0.12
CA PHE A 365 -17.37 -46.16 0.74
C PHE A 365 -17.27 -45.58 2.15
N ASP A 366 -17.52 -46.34 3.18
CA ASP A 366 -17.70 -45.82 4.56
C ASP A 366 -16.45 -45.12 5.13
N GLU A 367 -15.25 -45.54 4.74
CA GLU A 367 -13.99 -44.83 5.03
C GLU A 367 -12.99 -45.02 3.92
N ILE A 368 -12.48 -43.95 3.35
CA ILE A 368 -11.34 -44.02 2.43
C ILE A 368 -10.09 -43.57 3.17
N LEU A 369 -9.12 -44.45 3.16
CA LEU A 369 -7.82 -44.25 3.78
C LEU A 369 -6.77 -43.89 2.73
N HIS A 370 -5.76 -43.10 3.13
CA HIS A 370 -4.60 -42.82 2.29
C HIS A 370 -3.80 -44.10 2.06
N GLY A 371 -3.63 -44.52 0.80
CA GLY A 371 -2.89 -45.75 0.44
C GLY A 371 -1.37 -45.61 0.50
N HIS A 372 -0.84 -44.44 0.87
CA HIS A 372 0.60 -44.15 0.97
C HIS A 372 0.84 -42.89 1.75
N SER A 373 1.99 -42.81 2.42
CA SER A 373 2.43 -41.61 3.10
C SER A 373 2.89 -40.54 2.11
N THR A 374 2.61 -39.29 2.42
CA THR A 374 3.00 -38.14 1.64
C THR A 374 3.84 -37.17 2.52
N HIS A 375 5.04 -36.83 2.04
CA HIS A 375 6.01 -36.04 2.78
C HIS A 375 6.40 -34.79 1.98
N SER A 376 6.64 -33.69 2.67
CA SER A 376 7.30 -32.53 2.08
C SER A 376 8.79 -32.81 1.88
N LEU A 377 9.36 -32.39 0.74
CA LEU A 377 10.80 -32.42 0.51
C LEU A 377 11.48 -31.10 0.87
N THR A 378 10.76 -30.01 0.67
CA THR A 378 11.19 -28.65 0.98
C THR A 378 10.14 -27.99 1.87
N PHE A 379 10.40 -26.75 2.29
CA PHE A 379 9.32 -25.92 2.82
C PHE A 379 8.24 -25.73 1.77
N CYS A 380 7.00 -26.00 2.14
CA CYS A 380 5.86 -25.98 1.23
C CYS A 380 4.79 -24.98 1.70
N SER A 381 4.28 -24.20 0.76
CA SER A 381 3.02 -23.46 0.90
C SER A 381 1.95 -24.23 0.15
N MET A 382 0.89 -24.61 0.83
CA MET A 382 -0.23 -25.32 0.22
C MET A 382 -1.56 -24.79 0.75
N THR A 383 -2.60 -24.92 -0.04
CA THR A 383 -3.98 -24.69 0.37
C THR A 383 -4.71 -26.02 0.44
N ARG A 384 -5.62 -26.16 1.41
CA ARG A 384 -6.42 -27.36 1.58
C ARG A 384 -7.89 -27.05 1.79
N ILE A 385 -8.74 -27.95 1.33
CA ILE A 385 -10.18 -27.90 1.57
C ILE A 385 -10.67 -29.24 2.09
N HIS A 386 -11.51 -29.21 3.11
CA HIS A 386 -12.14 -30.43 3.61
C HIS A 386 -13.20 -30.93 2.64
N VAL A 387 -13.26 -32.24 2.41
CA VAL A 387 -14.13 -32.86 1.40
C VAL A 387 -15.62 -32.52 1.63
N HIS A 388 -16.09 -32.49 2.89
CA HIS A 388 -17.47 -32.14 3.19
C HIS A 388 -17.81 -30.68 2.83
N GLN A 389 -16.88 -29.74 3.05
CA GLN A 389 -17.07 -28.36 2.63
C GLN A 389 -17.14 -28.24 1.11
N LEU A 390 -16.22 -28.95 0.43
CA LEU A 390 -16.20 -28.98 -1.04
C LEU A 390 -17.51 -29.59 -1.59
N GLU A 391 -17.97 -30.69 -1.00
CA GLU A 391 -19.23 -31.33 -1.38
C GLU A 391 -20.43 -30.40 -1.18
N GLN A 392 -20.55 -29.74 -0.05
CA GLN A 392 -21.62 -28.79 0.24
C GLN A 392 -21.65 -27.64 -0.76
N ILE A 393 -20.48 -27.06 -1.08
CA ILE A 393 -20.35 -25.95 -2.02
C ILE A 393 -20.78 -26.38 -3.41
N VAL A 394 -20.28 -27.55 -3.86
CA VAL A 394 -20.53 -28.03 -5.21
C VAL A 394 -21.96 -28.54 -5.37
N ASN A 395 -22.50 -29.30 -4.42
CA ASN A 395 -23.88 -29.83 -4.49
C ASN A 395 -24.94 -28.71 -4.47
N LYS A 396 -24.68 -27.64 -3.68
CA LYS A 396 -25.60 -26.50 -3.60
C LYS A 396 -25.64 -25.70 -4.92
N SER A 397 -24.54 -25.61 -5.64
CA SER A 397 -24.42 -24.73 -6.83
C SER A 397 -24.42 -25.50 -8.15
N ALA A 398 -23.95 -26.76 -8.19
CA ALA A 398 -23.83 -27.56 -9.40
C ALA A 398 -23.74 -29.08 -9.11
N PRO A 399 -24.85 -29.78 -8.75
CA PRO A 399 -24.82 -31.19 -8.33
C PRO A 399 -24.29 -32.15 -9.40
N LEU A 400 -24.51 -31.86 -10.68
CA LEU A 400 -23.97 -32.65 -11.79
C LEU A 400 -22.43 -32.53 -11.88
N PHE A 401 -21.89 -31.41 -11.48
CA PHE A 401 -20.44 -31.20 -11.47
C PHE A 401 -19.76 -32.06 -10.39
N TRP A 402 -20.39 -32.29 -9.23
CA TRP A 402 -19.88 -33.18 -8.20
C TRP A 402 -19.64 -34.61 -8.73
N ARG A 403 -20.63 -35.14 -9.46
CA ARG A 403 -20.50 -36.48 -10.10
C ARG A 403 -19.35 -36.52 -11.12
N THR A 404 -19.20 -35.42 -11.88
CA THR A 404 -18.11 -35.31 -12.86
C THR A 404 -16.74 -35.23 -12.18
N LEU A 405 -16.63 -34.46 -11.09
CA LEU A 405 -15.41 -34.31 -10.28
C LEU A 405 -14.96 -35.69 -9.73
N ARG A 406 -15.89 -36.44 -9.15
CA ARG A 406 -15.62 -37.80 -8.65
C ARG A 406 -15.17 -38.74 -9.75
N LYS A 407 -15.81 -38.73 -10.90
CA LYS A 407 -15.40 -39.56 -12.06
C LYS A 407 -13.99 -39.18 -12.53
N ARG A 408 -13.65 -37.91 -12.57
CA ARG A 408 -12.30 -37.42 -12.93
C ARG A 408 -11.26 -37.85 -11.90
N ALA A 409 -11.57 -37.73 -10.63
CA ALA A 409 -10.71 -38.16 -9.53
C ALA A 409 -10.44 -39.67 -9.62
N MET A 410 -11.49 -40.50 -9.84
CA MET A 410 -11.35 -41.93 -10.00
C MET A 410 -10.45 -42.31 -11.20
N LYS A 411 -10.66 -41.68 -12.36
CA LYS A 411 -9.79 -41.88 -13.53
C LYS A 411 -8.33 -41.53 -13.25
N ALA A 412 -8.09 -40.40 -12.55
CA ALA A 412 -6.74 -40.00 -12.20
C ALA A 412 -6.06 -40.98 -11.24
N LEU A 413 -6.80 -41.55 -10.28
CA LEU A 413 -6.29 -42.55 -9.33
C LEU A 413 -6.00 -43.91 -10.02
N ILE A 414 -6.89 -44.37 -10.89
CA ILE A 414 -6.67 -45.60 -11.68
C ILE A 414 -5.45 -45.44 -12.58
N ALA A 415 -5.32 -44.32 -13.29
CA ALA A 415 -4.17 -44.04 -14.13
C ALA A 415 -2.85 -44.06 -13.34
N ARG A 416 -2.86 -43.46 -12.13
CA ARG A 416 -1.70 -43.49 -11.22
C ARG A 416 -1.36 -44.90 -10.75
N GLY A 417 -2.37 -45.70 -10.38
CA GLY A 417 -2.21 -47.09 -9.95
C GLY A 417 -1.60 -47.96 -11.04
N LEU A 418 -2.15 -47.88 -12.26
CA LEU A 418 -1.63 -48.60 -13.42
C LEU A 418 -0.18 -48.25 -13.75
N THR A 419 0.14 -46.94 -13.75
CA THR A 419 1.51 -46.48 -14.00
C THR A 419 2.48 -47.02 -12.94
N ARG A 420 2.07 -47.04 -11.67
CA ARG A 420 2.88 -47.63 -10.59
C ARG A 420 3.10 -49.11 -10.79
N TYR A 421 2.04 -49.85 -11.14
CA TYR A 421 2.13 -51.28 -11.41
C TYR A 421 3.11 -51.57 -12.56
N CYS A 422 2.99 -50.86 -13.67
CA CYS A 422 3.90 -50.99 -14.82
C CYS A 422 5.37 -50.71 -14.42
N GLN A 423 5.61 -49.67 -13.64
CA GLN A 423 6.97 -49.33 -13.17
C GLN A 423 7.55 -50.42 -12.27
N LEU A 424 6.74 -51.00 -11.39
CA LEU A 424 7.18 -52.11 -10.53
C LEU A 424 7.44 -53.39 -11.32
N ALA A 425 6.62 -53.66 -12.33
CA ALA A 425 6.84 -54.80 -13.22
C ALA A 425 8.14 -54.66 -14.02
N LEU A 426 8.41 -53.49 -14.59
CA LEU A 426 9.67 -53.23 -15.29
C LEU A 426 10.89 -53.35 -14.38
N ARG A 427 10.85 -52.82 -13.16
CA ARG A 427 11.94 -52.97 -12.18
C ARG A 427 12.18 -54.45 -11.78
N ARG A 428 11.13 -55.25 -11.73
CA ARG A 428 11.27 -56.71 -11.49
C ARG A 428 11.95 -57.41 -12.66
N GLN A 429 11.59 -57.07 -13.89
CA GLN A 429 12.27 -57.59 -15.09
C GLN A 429 13.75 -57.20 -15.13
N GLU A 430 14.07 -55.93 -14.90
CA GLU A 430 15.47 -55.47 -14.86
C GLU A 430 16.30 -56.14 -13.77
N LYS A 431 15.71 -56.44 -12.61
CA LYS A 431 16.38 -57.21 -11.55
C LYS A 431 16.56 -58.66 -11.94
N GLY A 432 15.58 -59.27 -12.61
CA GLY A 432 15.67 -60.65 -13.14
C GLY A 432 16.77 -60.78 -14.19
N ASP A 433 16.84 -59.86 -15.16
CA ASP A 433 17.85 -59.81 -16.20
C ASP A 433 19.28 -59.57 -15.66
N ARG A 434 19.41 -58.76 -14.60
CA ARG A 434 20.73 -58.56 -13.93
C ARG A 434 21.16 -59.80 -13.12
N GLY A 435 20.22 -60.56 -12.58
CA GLY A 435 20.47 -61.84 -11.91
C GLY A 435 20.92 -62.91 -12.91
N ALA A 436 20.28 -63.00 -14.06
CA ALA A 436 20.61 -63.90 -15.13
C ALA A 436 21.95 -63.59 -15.85
N ARG A 437 22.44 -62.40 -15.86
CA ARG A 437 23.75 -62.04 -16.40
C ARG A 437 24.92 -62.20 -15.43
N ARG A 438 24.65 -62.56 -14.17
CA ARG A 438 25.66 -62.80 -13.13
C ARG A 438 25.85 -64.29 -12.81
N LEU A 439 25.10 -65.14 -13.42
CA LEU A 439 25.32 -66.62 -13.50
C LEU A 439 25.94 -66.98 -14.85
#